data_aa80f00380884d0a8f9c4f1dc46b2f45
#
_entry.id   aa80f00380884d0a8f9c4f1dc46b2f45
#
_cell.length_a   1.000
_cell.length_b   1.000
_cell.length_c   1.000
_cell.angle_alpha   90.00
_cell.angle_beta   90.00
_cell.angle_gamma   90.00
#
_symmetry.space_group_name_H-M   'P 1'
#
loop_
_entity.id
_entity.type
_entity.pdbx_description
1 polymer ?
#
loop_
_entity_poly.entity_id
_entity_poly.type
_entity_poly.pdbx_seq_one_letter_code
_entity_poly.pdbx_strand_id
1 'polypeptide(L)'
;MLKQRIISGLILAFTLTALIFSIGDVYLSYFVGIIASVSLWEYLKVRFSNLITLTILVAFVFCMYLSNILFFNILFLILGAITIFISAFLIISFPLNKNFLRNPIFWVLSGLTLHLAFFASIFYLLLVAKIGGVQLTKLIY
;
A
#
# COMPACT_ATOMS: atom_id res chain seq x y z
N MET A 1 23.49 -10.14 2.91
CA MET A 1 22.36 -9.44 2.28
C MET A 1 20.98 -9.82 2.86
N LEU A 2 20.63 -11.12 3.03
CA LEU A 2 19.30 -11.50 3.58
C LEU A 2 19.09 -11.02 5.04
N LYS A 3 20.08 -11.19 5.92
CA LYS A 3 20.01 -10.74 7.32
C LYS A 3 19.72 -9.23 7.45
N GLN A 4 20.36 -8.40 6.63
CA GLN A 4 20.13 -6.95 6.66
C GLN A 4 18.70 -6.57 6.26
N ARG A 5 18.13 -7.26 5.27
CA ARG A 5 16.73 -7.04 4.83
C ARG A 5 15.72 -7.47 5.89
N ILE A 6 15.99 -8.58 6.60
CA ILE A 6 15.15 -9.04 7.71
C ILE A 6 15.19 -8.03 8.85
N ILE A 7 16.39 -7.58 9.24
CA ILE A 7 16.57 -6.60 10.33
C ILE A 7 15.89 -5.26 9.98
N SER A 8 16.12 -4.73 8.77
CA SER A 8 15.46 -3.48 8.34
C SER A 8 13.94 -3.61 8.26
N GLY A 9 13.42 -4.76 7.82
CA GLY A 9 11.99 -5.05 7.81
C GLY A 9 11.39 -5.10 9.22
N LEU A 10 12.07 -5.73 10.16
CA LEU A 10 11.65 -5.77 11.56
C LEU A 10 11.67 -4.37 12.21
N ILE A 11 12.74 -3.60 12.00
CA ILE A 11 12.84 -2.23 12.51
C ILE A 11 11.69 -1.39 11.95
N LEU A 12 11.42 -1.48 10.62
CA LEU A 12 10.32 -0.77 9.99
C LEU A 12 8.96 -1.17 10.59
N ALA A 13 8.72 -2.46 10.78
CA ALA A 13 7.48 -2.97 11.37
C ALA A 13 7.28 -2.47 12.81
N PHE A 14 8.32 -2.52 13.65
CA PHE A 14 8.27 -1.99 15.02
C PHE A 14 8.05 -0.48 15.04
N THR A 15 8.76 0.27 14.19
CA THR A 15 8.60 1.73 14.09
C THR A 15 7.18 2.09 13.65
N LEU A 16 6.63 1.39 12.67
CA LEU A 16 5.27 1.60 12.16
C LEU A 16 4.23 1.29 13.25
N THR A 17 4.41 0.20 13.97
CA THR A 17 3.53 -0.17 15.09
C THR A 17 3.58 0.87 16.20
N ALA A 18 4.77 1.31 16.61
CA ALA A 18 4.93 2.34 17.63
C ALA A 18 4.29 3.68 17.22
N LEU A 19 4.41 4.06 15.94
CA LEU A 19 3.81 5.26 15.38
C LEU A 19 2.28 5.18 15.38
N ILE A 20 1.69 4.02 15.07
CA ILE A 20 0.22 3.81 15.11
C ILE A 20 -0.35 4.11 16.50
N PHE A 21 0.37 3.75 17.55
CA PHE A 21 -0.07 4.00 18.93
C PHE A 21 0.25 5.41 19.47
N SER A 22 1.21 6.11 18.85
CA SER A 22 1.73 7.39 19.39
C SER A 22 1.27 8.63 18.65
N ILE A 23 0.82 8.50 17.40
CA ILE A 23 0.51 9.63 16.52
C ILE A 23 -0.99 9.66 16.21
N GLY A 24 -1.59 10.86 16.23
CA GLY A 24 -3.00 11.03 15.88
C GLY A 24 -3.28 10.63 14.41
N ASP A 25 -4.53 10.20 14.15
CA ASP A 25 -5.01 9.59 12.91
C ASP A 25 -4.62 10.35 11.63
N VAL A 26 -4.64 11.68 11.67
CA VAL A 26 -4.34 12.52 10.51
C VAL A 26 -2.86 12.45 10.14
N TYR A 27 -1.98 12.56 11.12
CA TYR A 27 -0.53 12.49 10.89
C TYR A 27 -0.08 11.09 10.47
N LEU A 28 -0.74 10.06 11.00
CA LEU A 28 -0.49 8.68 10.62
C LEU A 28 -0.82 8.43 9.15
N SER A 29 -1.94 8.96 8.66
CA SER A 29 -2.32 8.84 7.23
C SER A 29 -1.26 9.46 6.31
N TYR A 30 -0.77 10.67 6.63
CA TYR A 30 0.29 11.31 5.86
C TYR A 30 1.59 10.50 5.90
N PHE A 31 1.96 10.00 7.07
CA PHE A 31 3.19 9.21 7.22
C PHE A 31 3.14 7.91 6.40
N VAL A 32 2.03 7.19 6.47
CA VAL A 32 1.81 5.98 5.65
C VAL A 32 1.81 6.31 4.16
N GLY A 33 1.21 7.43 3.78
CA GLY A 33 1.23 7.92 2.41
C GLY A 33 2.64 8.19 1.88
N ILE A 34 3.50 8.79 2.69
CA ILE A 34 4.91 9.02 2.34
C ILE A 34 5.64 7.68 2.17
N ILE A 35 5.49 6.75 3.11
CA ILE A 35 6.13 5.42 3.03
C ILE A 35 5.68 4.68 1.77
N ALA A 36 4.38 4.65 1.49
CA ALA A 36 3.84 4.01 0.30
C ALA A 36 4.38 4.65 -0.98
N SER A 37 4.52 5.97 -1.02
CA SER A 37 5.07 6.71 -2.16
C SER A 37 6.55 6.40 -2.40
N VAL A 38 7.35 6.36 -1.34
CA VAL A 38 8.78 6.01 -1.43
C VAL A 38 8.96 4.56 -1.87
N SER A 39 8.19 3.64 -1.30
CA SER A 39 8.21 2.22 -1.66
C SER A 39 7.82 2.01 -3.13
N LEU A 40 6.79 2.69 -3.60
CA LEU A 40 6.38 2.64 -5.01
C LEU A 40 7.46 3.22 -5.94
N TRP A 41 8.10 4.33 -5.53
CA TRP A 41 9.22 4.91 -6.27
C TRP A 41 10.36 3.92 -6.44
N GLU A 42 10.80 3.28 -5.37
CA GLU A 42 11.86 2.26 -5.41
C GLU A 42 11.47 1.07 -6.28
N TYR A 43 10.23 0.58 -6.15
CA TYR A 43 9.71 -0.52 -6.95
C TYR A 43 9.75 -0.21 -8.46
N LEU A 44 9.29 0.97 -8.86
CA LEU A 44 9.23 1.38 -10.26
C LEU A 44 10.61 1.72 -10.84
N LYS A 45 11.50 2.29 -10.03
CA LYS A 45 12.84 2.70 -10.46
C LYS A 45 13.72 1.53 -10.92
N VAL A 46 13.41 0.31 -10.49
CA VAL A 46 14.10 -0.89 -10.96
C VAL A 46 13.97 -1.06 -12.48
N ARG A 47 12.89 -0.56 -13.07
CA ARG A 47 12.53 -0.86 -14.47
C ARG A 47 12.29 0.38 -15.34
N PHE A 48 11.91 1.49 -14.76
CA PHE A 48 11.50 2.69 -15.48
C PHE A 48 12.45 3.86 -15.26
N SER A 49 12.47 4.79 -16.22
CA SER A 49 13.21 6.05 -16.10
C SER A 49 12.58 6.94 -15.02
N ASN A 50 13.36 7.88 -14.50
CA ASN A 50 12.90 8.81 -13.46
C ASN A 50 11.64 9.59 -13.87
N LEU A 51 11.52 9.99 -15.13
CA LEU A 51 10.37 10.75 -15.64
C LEU A 51 9.09 9.91 -15.57
N ILE A 52 9.14 8.67 -16.07
CA ILE A 52 7.98 7.76 -16.06
C ILE A 52 7.59 7.44 -14.61
N THR A 53 8.56 7.16 -13.76
CA THR A 53 8.34 6.89 -12.33
C THR A 53 7.65 8.06 -11.65
N LEU A 54 8.09 9.29 -11.91
CA LEU A 54 7.49 10.51 -11.36
C LEU A 54 6.03 10.68 -11.81
N THR A 55 5.76 10.46 -13.11
CA THR A 55 4.38 10.55 -13.63
C THR A 55 3.45 9.56 -12.95
N ILE A 56 3.90 8.30 -12.77
CA ILE A 56 3.12 7.29 -12.08
C ILE A 56 2.91 7.64 -10.60
N LEU A 57 3.94 8.20 -9.96
CA LEU A 57 3.84 8.65 -8.57
C LEU A 57 2.81 9.77 -8.38
N VAL A 58 2.74 10.73 -9.29
CA VAL A 58 1.71 11.80 -9.26
C VAL A 58 0.31 11.19 -9.38
N ALA A 59 0.11 10.24 -10.29
CA ALA A 59 -1.15 9.52 -10.42
C ALA A 59 -1.49 8.73 -9.13
N PHE A 60 -0.49 8.11 -8.50
CA PHE A 60 -0.64 7.40 -7.24
C PHE A 60 -1.10 8.31 -6.10
N VAL A 61 -0.48 9.48 -5.92
CA VAL A 61 -0.88 10.48 -4.91
C VAL A 61 -2.31 10.96 -5.15
N PHE A 62 -2.71 11.15 -6.40
CA PHE A 62 -4.09 11.48 -6.75
C PHE A 62 -5.07 10.35 -6.36
N CYS A 63 -4.72 9.09 -6.63
CA CYS A 63 -5.52 7.93 -6.20
C CYS A 63 -5.60 7.81 -4.67
N MET A 64 -4.52 8.12 -3.94
CA MET A 64 -4.54 8.18 -2.47
C MET A 64 -5.53 9.23 -1.96
N TYR A 65 -5.59 10.39 -2.61
CA TYR A 65 -6.59 11.40 -2.28
C TYR A 65 -8.02 10.88 -2.49
N LEU A 66 -8.29 10.16 -3.58
CA LEU A 66 -9.58 9.53 -3.84
C LEU A 66 -9.93 8.44 -2.82
N SER A 67 -8.96 7.79 -2.20
CA SER A 67 -9.21 6.75 -1.18
C SER A 67 -9.88 7.29 0.09
N ASN A 68 -9.93 8.62 0.30
CA ASN A 68 -10.73 9.23 1.35
C ASN A 68 -12.24 9.01 1.14
N ILE A 69 -12.66 8.69 -0.08
CA ILE A 69 -14.04 8.32 -0.40
C ILE A 69 -14.17 6.81 -0.17
N LEU A 70 -15.10 6.39 0.69
CA LEU A 70 -15.27 5.00 1.11
C LEU A 70 -15.40 4.02 -0.07
N PHE A 71 -16.08 4.41 -1.14
CA PHE A 71 -16.23 3.60 -2.34
C PHE A 71 -14.87 3.27 -2.99
N PHE A 72 -14.01 4.27 -3.20
CA PHE A 72 -12.68 4.08 -3.78
C PHE A 72 -11.76 3.31 -2.85
N ASN A 73 -11.89 3.51 -1.54
CA ASN A 73 -11.12 2.76 -0.55
C ASN A 73 -11.39 1.25 -0.65
N ILE A 74 -12.66 0.85 -0.66
CA ILE A 74 -13.06 -0.55 -0.82
C ILE A 74 -12.62 -1.10 -2.19
N LEU A 75 -12.76 -0.30 -3.26
CA LEU A 75 -12.32 -0.69 -4.59
C LEU A 75 -10.82 -1.00 -4.63
N PHE A 76 -9.98 -0.16 -4.01
CA PHE A 76 -8.53 -0.38 -3.96
C PHE A 76 -8.17 -1.62 -3.15
N LEU A 77 -8.89 -1.91 -2.06
CA LEU A 77 -8.70 -3.15 -1.29
C LEU A 77 -9.00 -4.40 -2.14
N ILE A 78 -10.10 -4.39 -2.87
CA ILE A 78 -10.49 -5.50 -3.75
C ILE A 78 -9.45 -5.69 -4.87
N LEU A 79 -9.05 -4.61 -5.54
CA LEU A 79 -8.04 -4.65 -6.59
C LEU A 79 -6.69 -5.17 -6.07
N GLY A 80 -6.29 -4.76 -4.88
CA GLY A 80 -5.08 -5.26 -4.23
C GLY A 80 -5.15 -6.77 -3.94
N ALA A 81 -6.28 -7.25 -3.39
CA ALA A 81 -6.49 -8.67 -3.14
C ALA A 81 -6.40 -9.48 -4.45
N ILE A 82 -7.09 -9.05 -5.50
CA ILE A 82 -7.02 -9.69 -6.83
C ILE A 82 -5.57 -9.72 -7.35
N THR A 83 -4.83 -8.63 -7.18
CA THR A 83 -3.42 -8.55 -7.64
C THR A 83 -2.54 -9.53 -6.88
N ILE A 84 -2.74 -9.70 -5.56
CA ILE A 84 -2.00 -10.69 -4.75
C ILE A 84 -2.28 -12.10 -5.27
N PHE A 85 -3.54 -12.46 -5.54
CA PHE A 85 -3.90 -13.78 -6.08
C PHE A 85 -3.29 -14.02 -7.45
N ILE A 86 -3.36 -13.04 -8.36
CA ILE A 86 -2.75 -13.14 -9.69
C ILE A 86 -1.24 -13.30 -9.57
N SER A 87 -0.57 -12.52 -8.72
CA SER A 87 0.87 -12.59 -8.51
C SER A 87 1.30 -13.93 -7.94
N ALA A 88 0.57 -14.47 -6.96
CA ALA A 88 0.83 -15.80 -6.41
C ALA A 88 0.67 -16.89 -7.47
N PHE A 89 -0.39 -16.85 -8.28
CA PHE A 89 -0.60 -17.79 -9.38
C PHE A 89 0.53 -17.73 -10.41
N LEU A 90 0.98 -16.51 -10.78
CA LEU A 90 2.09 -16.35 -11.75
C LEU A 90 3.42 -16.87 -11.20
N ILE A 91 3.65 -16.74 -9.90
CA ILE A 91 4.87 -17.29 -9.26
C ILE A 91 4.83 -18.82 -9.27
N ILE A 92 3.70 -19.44 -8.93
CA ILE A 92 3.53 -20.89 -8.91
C ILE A 92 3.65 -21.48 -10.33
N SER A 93 3.12 -20.79 -11.34
CA SER A 93 3.17 -21.23 -12.74
C SER A 93 4.43 -20.81 -13.50
N PHE A 94 5.44 -20.26 -12.83
CA PHE A 94 6.74 -19.99 -13.43
C PHE A 94 7.44 -21.34 -13.81
N PRO A 95 8.07 -21.50 -15.00
CA PRO A 95 8.43 -20.46 -16.00
C PRO A 95 7.41 -20.23 -17.14
N LEU A 96 6.24 -20.88 -17.12
CA LEU A 96 5.29 -20.84 -18.24
C LEU A 96 4.83 -19.40 -18.57
N ASN A 97 4.70 -18.56 -17.56
CA ASN A 97 4.22 -17.18 -17.69
C ASN A 97 5.32 -16.11 -17.70
N LYS A 98 6.54 -16.49 -18.09
CA LYS A 98 7.69 -15.58 -18.14
C LYS A 98 7.45 -14.30 -18.95
N ASN A 99 6.73 -14.40 -20.07
CA ASN A 99 6.44 -13.25 -20.93
C ASN A 99 5.48 -12.26 -20.26
N PHE A 100 4.52 -12.77 -19.49
CA PHE A 100 3.59 -11.93 -18.75
C PHE A 100 4.29 -11.16 -17.63
N LEU A 101 5.16 -11.81 -16.88
CA LEU A 101 5.98 -11.18 -15.84
C LEU A 101 6.95 -10.12 -16.38
N ARG A 102 7.32 -10.21 -17.67
CA ARG A 102 8.16 -9.20 -18.35
C ARG A 102 7.37 -7.99 -18.85
N ASN A 103 6.04 -8.04 -18.85
CA ASN A 103 5.23 -6.94 -19.38
C ASN A 103 5.34 -5.70 -18.46
N PRO A 104 5.75 -4.53 -19.00
CA PRO A 104 5.87 -3.30 -18.23
C PRO A 104 4.53 -2.82 -17.66
N ILE A 105 3.43 -3.03 -18.39
CA ILE A 105 2.08 -2.65 -17.93
C ILE A 105 1.71 -3.45 -16.68
N PHE A 106 1.97 -4.75 -16.66
CA PHE A 106 1.73 -5.58 -15.48
C PHE A 106 2.50 -5.07 -14.25
N TRP A 107 3.76 -4.66 -14.44
CA TRP A 107 4.59 -4.10 -13.38
C TRP A 107 3.99 -2.81 -12.80
N VAL A 108 3.55 -1.89 -13.66
CA VAL A 108 2.93 -0.63 -13.21
C VAL A 108 1.62 -0.91 -12.48
N LEU A 109 0.74 -1.72 -13.06
CA LEU A 109 -0.55 -2.03 -12.44
C LEU A 109 -0.40 -2.76 -11.10
N SER A 110 0.46 -3.78 -11.03
CA SER A 110 0.68 -4.51 -9.78
C SER A 110 1.30 -3.62 -8.70
N GLY A 111 2.27 -2.78 -9.07
CA GLY A 111 2.87 -1.82 -8.15
C GLY A 111 1.83 -0.83 -7.61
N LEU A 112 1.06 -0.19 -8.48
CA LEU A 112 0.02 0.76 -8.08
C LEU A 112 -1.04 0.11 -7.18
N THR A 113 -1.61 -1.02 -7.62
CA THR A 113 -2.71 -1.66 -6.88
C THR A 113 -2.27 -2.17 -5.51
N LEU A 114 -1.07 -2.75 -5.39
CA LEU A 114 -0.56 -3.23 -4.11
C LEU A 114 -0.28 -2.08 -3.13
N HIS A 115 0.32 -0.99 -3.59
CA HIS A 115 0.62 0.14 -2.73
C HIS A 115 -0.63 0.95 -2.36
N LEU A 116 -1.61 1.07 -3.27
CA LEU A 116 -2.91 1.66 -2.97
C LEU A 116 -3.70 0.80 -1.97
N ALA A 117 -3.70 -0.52 -2.12
CA ALA A 117 -4.35 -1.42 -1.18
C ALA A 117 -3.71 -1.36 0.21
N PHE A 118 -2.38 -1.28 0.28
CA PHE A 118 -1.66 -1.08 1.54
C PHE A 118 -2.09 0.22 2.23
N PHE A 119 -2.10 1.34 1.51
CA PHE A 119 -2.57 2.62 2.03
C PHE A 119 -4.03 2.55 2.46
N ALA A 120 -4.90 2.03 1.59
CA ALA A 120 -6.33 1.91 1.85
C ALA A 120 -6.66 1.02 3.05
N SER A 121 -5.89 -0.05 3.28
CA SER A 121 -6.09 -0.95 4.43
C SER A 121 -5.84 -0.24 5.76
N ILE A 122 -4.78 0.54 5.85
CA ILE A 122 -4.45 1.31 7.06
C ILE A 122 -5.50 2.41 7.28
N PHE A 123 -5.87 3.12 6.22
CA PHE A 123 -6.91 4.14 6.31
C PHE A 123 -8.25 3.57 6.76
N TYR A 124 -8.65 2.40 6.25
CA TYR A 124 -9.87 1.71 6.65
C TYR A 124 -9.83 1.28 8.12
N LEU A 125 -8.69 0.74 8.60
CA LEU A 125 -8.52 0.38 10.01
C LEU A 125 -8.66 1.60 10.93
N LEU A 126 -8.09 2.74 10.57
CA LEU A 126 -8.23 3.99 11.32
C LEU A 126 -9.68 4.47 11.36
N LEU A 127 -10.40 4.36 10.24
CA LEU A 127 -11.81 4.73 10.17
C LEU A 127 -12.67 3.83 11.10
N VAL A 128 -12.46 2.52 11.06
CA VAL A 128 -13.16 1.54 11.90
C VAL A 128 -12.85 1.75 13.37
N ALA A 129 -11.61 1.98 13.74
CA ALA A 129 -11.19 2.27 15.11
C ALA A 129 -11.88 3.53 15.66
N LYS A 130 -11.97 4.57 14.82
CA LYS A 130 -12.65 5.82 15.19
C LYS A 130 -14.16 5.62 15.43
N ILE A 131 -14.83 4.87 14.58
CA ILE A 131 -16.26 4.55 14.73
C ILE A 131 -16.48 3.67 15.99
N GLY A 132 -15.66 2.66 16.21
CA GLY A 132 -15.70 1.77 17.37
C GLY A 132 -15.46 2.53 18.69
N GLY A 133 -14.49 3.44 18.71
CA GLY A 133 -14.20 4.30 19.86
C GLY A 133 -15.37 5.23 20.22
N VAL A 134 -16.06 5.80 19.23
CA VAL A 134 -17.24 6.63 19.45
C VAL A 134 -18.42 5.82 20.00
N GLN A 135 -18.57 4.56 19.59
CA GLN A 135 -19.62 3.70 20.14
C GLN A 135 -19.34 3.28 21.59
N LEU A 136 -18.09 2.98 21.93
CA LEU A 136 -17.69 2.64 23.30
C LEU A 136 -17.90 3.81 24.28
N THR A 137 -17.55 5.03 23.87
CA THR A 137 -17.80 6.22 24.72
C THR A 137 -19.28 6.51 24.92
N LYS A 138 -20.16 6.19 23.98
CA LYS A 138 -21.62 6.33 24.14
C LYS A 138 -22.26 5.26 25.02
N LEU A 139 -21.58 4.12 25.22
CA LEU A 139 -22.05 3.04 26.11
C LEU A 139 -21.62 3.25 27.57
N ILE A 140 -20.64 4.12 27.84
CA ILE A 140 -20.12 4.40 29.18
C ILE A 140 -20.76 5.63 29.82
N TYR A 141 -21.47 6.45 29.05
CA TYR A 141 -22.26 7.61 29.49
C TYR A 141 -23.76 7.36 29.25
#